data_63c3409e6a2601e9fd5c0cd3b67f4a0b
#
_entry.id   63c3409e6a2601e9fd5c0cd3b67f4a0b
#
_cell.length_a   1.000
_cell.length_b   1.000
_cell.length_c   1.000
_cell.angle_alpha   90.00
_cell.angle_beta   90.00
_cell.angle_gamma   90.00
#
_symmetry.space_group_name_H-M   'P 1'
#
loop_
_entity.id
_entity.type
_entity.pdbx_description
1 polymer ?
#
loop_
_entity_poly.entity_id
_entity_poly.type
_entity_poly.pdbx_seq_one_letter_code
_entity_poly.pdbx_strand_id
1 'polypeptide(L)'
;HMVMPGMVYISNPTENGTIYYKQELEAISHVCHECGMPLFLDGARLGYGLMAADNDVTLEDIARLCDVFYIGGTKVGALFGEAVVITNPAISKDFRYMIKQRGGMLAKGWLLGVQFAALFEGNRYIEIAAHANRMAQKLQDAMEASGLPFLIKTTTNQIFPVLPNLLIEELQKEYAFQV
;
A
#
# COMPACT_ATOMS: atom_id res chain seq x y z
N HIS A 1 0.58 7.17 -33.33
CA HIS A 1 -0.40 6.20 -32.84
C HIS A 1 -0.14 5.99 -31.35
N MET A 2 -1.12 6.34 -30.53
CA MET A 2 -1.06 6.08 -29.08
C MET A 2 -1.55 4.65 -28.79
N VAL A 3 -0.95 4.02 -27.76
CA VAL A 3 -1.45 2.76 -27.25
C VAL A 3 -2.80 3.00 -26.57
N MET A 4 -3.76 2.12 -26.80
CA MET A 4 -5.05 2.18 -26.12
C MET A 4 -4.88 1.74 -24.66
N PRO A 5 -5.28 2.54 -23.67
CA PRO A 5 -5.18 2.14 -22.28
C PRO A 5 -6.08 0.93 -21.98
N GLY A 6 -5.60 -0.02 -21.21
CA GLY A 6 -6.33 -1.24 -20.88
C GLY A 6 -6.78 -1.32 -19.42
N MET A 7 -6.20 -0.52 -18.54
CA MET A 7 -6.59 -0.40 -17.13
C MET A 7 -6.02 0.87 -16.52
N VAL A 8 -6.56 1.26 -15.38
CA VAL A 8 -5.98 2.29 -14.51
C VAL A 8 -5.33 1.59 -13.32
N TYR A 9 -4.11 1.99 -13.01
CA TYR A 9 -3.32 1.48 -11.89
C TYR A 9 -2.99 2.63 -10.94
N ILE A 10 -3.31 2.46 -9.67
CA ILE A 10 -2.97 3.43 -8.61
C ILE A 10 -2.34 2.72 -7.42
N SER A 11 -1.48 3.41 -6.67
CA SER A 11 -0.92 2.92 -5.40
C SER A 11 -1.60 3.63 -4.22
N ASN A 12 -2.07 2.88 -3.22
CA ASN A 12 -2.59 3.47 -1.98
C ASN A 12 -2.08 2.73 -0.74
N PRO A 13 -1.27 3.38 0.12
CA PRO A 13 -0.64 4.71 -0.04
C PRO A 13 0.26 4.82 -1.27
N THR A 14 0.46 6.05 -1.75
CA THR A 14 1.42 6.31 -2.81
C THR A 14 2.84 6.07 -2.35
N GLU A 15 3.81 6.07 -3.27
CA GLU A 15 5.24 5.93 -2.95
C GLU A 15 5.75 7.09 -2.07
N ASN A 16 5.10 8.24 -2.13
CA ASN A 16 5.39 9.40 -1.28
C ASN A 16 4.66 9.36 0.08
N GLY A 17 3.98 8.26 0.40
CA GLY A 17 3.29 8.09 1.67
C GLY A 17 1.96 8.82 1.80
N THR A 18 1.47 9.47 0.75
CA THR A 18 0.13 10.09 0.73
C THR A 18 -0.95 9.05 0.48
N ILE A 19 -2.17 9.35 0.90
CA ILE A 19 -3.34 8.48 0.71
C ILE A 19 -4.35 9.12 -0.24
N TYR A 20 -5.19 8.30 -0.87
CA TYR A 20 -6.41 8.74 -1.51
C TYR A 20 -7.55 8.76 -0.50
N TYR A 21 -8.31 9.86 -0.49
CA TYR A 21 -9.56 9.94 0.26
C TYR A 21 -10.70 9.27 -0.49
N LYS A 22 -11.77 8.94 0.23
CA LYS A 22 -12.92 8.22 -0.33
C LYS A 22 -13.51 8.90 -1.55
N GLN A 23 -13.70 10.22 -1.49
CA GLN A 23 -14.22 11.00 -2.62
C GLN A 23 -13.33 10.92 -3.86
N GLU A 24 -12.01 10.90 -3.68
CA GLU A 24 -11.05 10.78 -4.79
C GLU A 24 -11.11 9.40 -5.43
N LEU A 25 -11.14 8.34 -4.60
CA LEU A 25 -11.29 6.97 -5.10
C LEU A 25 -12.63 6.76 -5.82
N GLU A 26 -13.72 7.33 -5.31
CA GLU A 26 -15.03 7.29 -5.96
C GLU A 26 -15.00 7.99 -7.33
N ALA A 27 -14.35 9.15 -7.43
CA ALA A 27 -14.22 9.88 -8.70
C ALA A 27 -13.37 9.08 -9.70
N ILE A 28 -12.23 8.50 -9.28
CA ILE A 28 -11.38 7.66 -10.13
C ILE A 28 -12.15 6.43 -10.61
N SER A 29 -12.81 5.72 -9.71
CA SER A 29 -13.62 4.53 -10.02
C SER A 29 -14.72 4.85 -11.04
N HIS A 30 -15.41 5.96 -10.84
CA HIS A 30 -16.46 6.41 -11.76
C HIS A 30 -15.92 6.62 -13.19
N VAL A 31 -14.84 7.37 -13.33
CA VAL A 31 -14.22 7.62 -14.66
C VAL A 31 -13.71 6.31 -15.28
N CYS A 32 -13.12 5.42 -14.49
CA CYS A 32 -12.66 4.10 -14.97
C CYS A 32 -13.85 3.31 -15.57
N HIS A 33 -14.96 3.22 -14.85
CA HIS A 33 -16.15 2.51 -15.31
C HIS A 33 -16.80 3.15 -16.54
N GLU A 34 -16.88 4.49 -16.60
CA GLU A 34 -17.37 5.19 -17.80
C GLU A 34 -16.52 4.92 -19.05
N CYS A 35 -15.20 4.77 -18.86
CA CYS A 35 -14.26 4.46 -19.93
C CYS A 35 -14.13 2.95 -20.22
N GLY A 36 -14.84 2.09 -19.49
CA GLY A 36 -14.75 0.63 -19.64
C GLY A 36 -13.38 0.07 -19.25
N MET A 37 -12.64 0.74 -18.38
CA MET A 37 -11.32 0.33 -17.88
C MET A 37 -11.41 -0.20 -16.45
N PRO A 38 -10.84 -1.38 -16.14
CA PRO A 38 -10.75 -1.83 -14.76
C PRO A 38 -9.79 -0.94 -13.95
N LEU A 39 -10.13 -0.75 -12.67
CA LEU A 39 -9.30 -0.08 -11.69
C LEU A 39 -8.55 -1.10 -10.85
N PHE A 40 -7.21 -1.03 -10.89
CA PHE A 40 -6.31 -1.84 -10.08
C PHE A 40 -5.66 -0.98 -8.99
N LEU A 41 -5.77 -1.39 -7.73
CA LEU A 41 -5.12 -0.73 -6.61
C LEU A 41 -3.95 -1.56 -6.08
N ASP A 42 -2.76 -0.99 -6.20
CA ASP A 42 -1.55 -1.49 -5.55
C ASP A 42 -1.62 -1.18 -4.05
N GLY A 43 -1.78 -2.22 -3.26
CA GLY A 43 -1.86 -2.16 -1.81
C GLY A 43 -0.60 -2.64 -1.09
N ALA A 44 0.60 -2.47 -1.69
CA ALA A 44 1.87 -2.91 -1.08
C ALA A 44 2.07 -2.38 0.35
N ARG A 45 1.47 -1.23 0.66
CA ARG A 45 1.47 -0.59 1.98
C ARG A 45 0.07 -0.33 2.51
N LEU A 46 -0.91 -1.10 2.07
CA LEU A 46 -2.34 -0.84 2.33
C LEU A 46 -2.66 -0.69 3.81
N GLY A 47 -2.09 -1.53 4.66
CA GLY A 47 -2.30 -1.45 6.10
C GLY A 47 -1.95 -0.08 6.68
N TYR A 48 -0.87 0.52 6.22
CA TYR A 48 -0.44 1.85 6.66
C TYR A 48 -1.41 2.93 6.20
N GLY A 49 -1.92 2.84 4.98
CA GLY A 49 -2.96 3.75 4.48
C GLY A 49 -4.26 3.65 5.27
N LEU A 50 -4.73 2.42 5.51
CA LEU A 50 -5.95 2.19 6.30
C LEU A 50 -5.84 2.71 7.73
N MET A 51 -4.62 2.78 8.28
CA MET A 51 -4.34 3.26 9.64
C MET A 51 -3.72 4.66 9.69
N ALA A 52 -3.74 5.39 8.59
CA ALA A 52 -3.38 6.81 8.59
C ALA A 52 -4.42 7.62 9.40
N ALA A 53 -3.95 8.64 10.12
CA ALA A 53 -4.80 9.37 11.07
C ALA A 53 -5.95 10.13 10.41
N ASP A 54 -5.78 10.50 9.15
CA ASP A 54 -6.73 11.24 8.32
C ASP A 54 -7.45 10.37 7.27
N ASN A 55 -7.27 9.04 7.34
CA ASN A 55 -7.92 8.12 6.41
C ASN A 55 -9.43 8.02 6.64
N ASP A 56 -10.22 8.09 5.56
CA ASP A 56 -11.67 7.92 5.55
C ASP A 56 -12.15 6.72 4.71
N VAL A 57 -11.18 5.89 4.22
CA VAL A 57 -11.43 4.73 3.37
C VAL A 57 -11.37 3.44 4.17
N THR A 58 -12.35 2.57 3.98
CA THR A 58 -12.35 1.21 4.55
C THR A 58 -11.94 0.16 3.52
N LEU A 59 -11.64 -1.06 3.98
CA LEU A 59 -11.35 -2.17 3.07
C LEU A 59 -12.57 -2.53 2.20
N GLU A 60 -13.77 -2.37 2.76
CA GLU A 60 -15.03 -2.55 2.05
C GLU A 60 -15.23 -1.50 0.95
N ASP A 61 -14.83 -0.25 1.19
CA ASP A 61 -14.85 0.80 0.17
C ASP A 61 -13.91 0.43 -0.99
N ILE A 62 -12.70 -0.02 -0.70
CA ILE A 62 -11.74 -0.47 -1.72
C ILE A 62 -12.32 -1.63 -2.52
N ALA A 63 -12.91 -2.62 -1.86
CA ALA A 63 -13.52 -3.77 -2.53
C ALA A 63 -14.72 -3.38 -3.41
N ARG A 64 -15.42 -2.31 -3.07
CA ARG A 64 -16.55 -1.78 -3.85
C ARG A 64 -16.10 -0.95 -5.06
N LEU A 65 -14.99 -0.22 -4.91
CA LEU A 65 -14.54 0.77 -5.89
C LEU A 65 -13.51 0.22 -6.90
N CYS A 66 -12.73 -0.79 -6.51
CA CYS A 66 -11.68 -1.36 -7.34
C CYS A 66 -12.10 -2.73 -7.90
N ASP A 67 -11.71 -3.00 -9.15
CA ASP A 67 -11.92 -4.31 -9.80
C ASP A 67 -10.94 -5.37 -9.30
N VAL A 68 -9.73 -4.93 -8.99
CA VAL A 68 -8.65 -5.75 -8.42
C VAL A 68 -7.86 -4.89 -7.44
N PHE A 69 -7.47 -5.48 -6.33
CA PHE A 69 -6.46 -4.89 -5.45
C PHE A 69 -5.66 -6.00 -4.76
N TYR A 70 -4.53 -5.66 -4.20
CA TYR A 70 -3.86 -6.60 -3.30
C TYR A 70 -3.59 -5.99 -1.94
N ILE A 71 -3.60 -6.86 -0.93
CA ILE A 71 -3.27 -6.53 0.45
C ILE A 71 -1.81 -6.91 0.64
N GLY A 72 -0.95 -5.90 0.80
CA GLY A 72 0.48 -6.09 0.94
C GLY A 72 0.82 -6.86 2.22
N GLY A 73 1.61 -7.92 2.08
CA GLY A 73 2.05 -8.75 3.20
C GLY A 73 3.48 -8.47 3.62
N THR A 74 4.41 -8.39 2.68
CA THR A 74 5.86 -8.36 2.95
C THR A 74 6.33 -7.14 3.74
N LYS A 75 5.63 -6.02 3.67
CA LYS A 75 5.94 -4.81 4.46
C LYS A 75 5.21 -4.77 5.80
N VAL A 76 4.23 -5.66 6.03
CA VAL A 76 3.36 -5.66 7.22
C VAL A 76 3.44 -6.99 7.98
N GLY A 77 4.61 -7.63 7.95
CA GLY A 77 4.91 -8.79 8.80
C GLY A 77 4.89 -10.16 8.12
N ALA A 78 4.47 -10.28 6.86
CA ALA A 78 4.65 -11.54 6.11
C ALA A 78 6.09 -11.71 5.67
N LEU A 79 6.57 -12.94 5.61
CA LEU A 79 7.90 -13.27 5.09
C LEU A 79 7.96 -13.08 3.57
N PHE A 80 6.87 -13.37 2.88
CA PHE A 80 6.74 -13.24 1.42
C PHE A 80 5.26 -13.29 1.01
N GLY A 81 4.97 -12.77 -0.18
CA GLY A 81 3.66 -12.88 -0.83
C GLY A 81 2.70 -11.73 -0.49
N GLU A 82 1.67 -11.67 -1.32
CA GLU A 82 0.60 -10.67 -1.28
C GLU A 82 -0.75 -11.38 -1.41
N ALA A 83 -1.81 -10.85 -0.80
CA ALA A 83 -3.16 -11.38 -0.95
C ALA A 83 -3.90 -10.59 -2.04
N VAL A 84 -4.08 -11.20 -3.21
CA VAL A 84 -4.80 -10.59 -4.34
C VAL A 84 -6.30 -10.79 -4.16
N VAL A 85 -7.06 -9.70 -4.24
CA VAL A 85 -8.52 -9.68 -4.19
C VAL A 85 -9.04 -9.23 -5.55
N ILE A 86 -9.88 -10.05 -6.18
CA ILE A 86 -10.53 -9.74 -7.46
C ILE A 86 -12.03 -9.65 -7.21
N THR A 87 -12.56 -8.46 -7.32
CA THR A 87 -13.99 -8.17 -7.10
C THR A 87 -14.81 -8.26 -8.38
N ASN A 88 -14.15 -8.04 -9.54
CA ASN A 88 -14.79 -8.12 -10.85
C ASN A 88 -14.76 -9.57 -11.37
N PRO A 89 -15.94 -10.25 -11.51
CA PRO A 89 -15.99 -11.64 -11.95
C PRO A 89 -15.50 -11.87 -13.39
N ALA A 90 -15.53 -10.84 -14.24
CA ALA A 90 -15.01 -10.95 -15.61
C ALA A 90 -13.48 -11.13 -15.64
N ILE A 91 -12.79 -10.56 -14.67
CA ILE A 91 -11.32 -10.66 -14.53
C ILE A 91 -10.93 -11.95 -13.79
N SER A 92 -11.75 -12.45 -12.89
CA SER A 92 -11.46 -13.65 -12.10
C SER A 92 -11.54 -14.95 -12.90
N LYS A 93 -12.20 -14.92 -14.08
CA LYS A 93 -12.34 -16.10 -14.95
C LYS A 93 -10.95 -16.65 -15.30
N ASP A 94 -10.78 -17.95 -15.08
CA ASP A 94 -9.57 -18.70 -15.39
C ASP A 94 -8.29 -18.20 -14.68
N PHE A 95 -8.41 -17.31 -13.69
CA PHE A 95 -7.27 -16.72 -12.98
C PHE A 95 -6.35 -17.78 -12.33
N ARG A 96 -6.93 -18.89 -11.84
CA ARG A 96 -6.15 -20.01 -11.29
C ARG A 96 -5.21 -20.64 -12.32
N TYR A 97 -5.64 -20.76 -13.57
CA TYR A 97 -4.78 -21.25 -14.66
C TYR A 97 -3.68 -20.24 -14.99
N MET A 98 -3.98 -18.96 -14.94
CA MET A 98 -2.96 -17.91 -15.12
C MET A 98 -1.91 -17.93 -14.00
N ILE A 99 -2.30 -18.12 -12.75
CA ILE A 99 -1.37 -18.33 -11.63
C ILE A 99 -0.45 -19.51 -11.93
N LYS A 100 -1.01 -20.65 -12.36
CA LYS A 100 -0.24 -21.85 -12.70
C LYS A 100 0.72 -21.58 -13.85
N GLN A 101 0.24 -20.97 -14.92
CA GLN A 101 1.03 -20.67 -16.13
C GLN A 101 2.22 -19.75 -15.82
N ARG A 102 2.03 -18.81 -14.91
CA ARG A 102 3.06 -17.84 -14.49
C ARG A 102 3.98 -18.35 -13.37
N GLY A 103 3.85 -19.63 -12.98
CA GLY A 103 4.68 -20.24 -11.93
C GLY A 103 4.30 -19.85 -10.50
N GLY A 104 3.19 -19.12 -10.30
CA GLY A 104 2.75 -18.67 -8.98
C GLY A 104 2.04 -19.74 -8.14
N MET A 105 1.73 -20.91 -8.71
CA MET A 105 1.09 -22.01 -7.99
C MET A 105 2.15 -22.94 -7.39
N LEU A 106 2.58 -22.61 -6.18
CA LEU A 106 3.60 -23.38 -5.45
C LEU A 106 3.02 -24.70 -4.92
N ALA A 107 3.85 -25.76 -4.88
CA ALA A 107 3.48 -27.04 -4.26
C ALA A 107 3.14 -26.89 -2.77
N LYS A 108 3.82 -25.99 -2.08
CA LYS A 108 3.59 -25.60 -0.67
C LYS A 108 2.90 -24.25 -0.55
N GLY A 109 1.99 -23.89 -1.45
CA GLY A 109 1.29 -22.60 -1.49
C GLY A 109 0.48 -22.27 -0.24
N TRP A 110 0.09 -23.27 0.54
CA TRP A 110 -0.54 -23.08 1.85
C TRP A 110 0.30 -22.25 2.83
N LEU A 111 1.64 -22.21 2.67
CA LEU A 111 2.52 -21.35 3.48
C LEU A 111 2.20 -19.86 3.32
N LEU A 112 1.78 -19.44 2.13
CA LEU A 112 1.27 -18.08 1.90
C LEU A 112 -0.02 -17.84 2.69
N GLY A 113 -0.97 -18.76 2.58
CA GLY A 113 -2.26 -18.64 3.28
C GLY A 113 -2.13 -18.60 4.81
N VAL A 114 -1.24 -19.39 5.38
CA VAL A 114 -0.98 -19.41 6.84
C VAL A 114 -0.47 -18.07 7.34
N GLN A 115 0.41 -17.40 6.59
CA GLN A 115 0.91 -16.07 6.96
C GLN A 115 -0.25 -15.05 7.03
N PHE A 116 -1.10 -15.01 5.99
CA PHE A 116 -2.23 -14.10 5.98
C PHE A 116 -3.28 -14.47 7.03
N ALA A 117 -3.54 -15.76 7.27
CA ALA A 117 -4.39 -16.20 8.37
C ALA A 117 -3.88 -15.67 9.72
N ALA A 118 -2.57 -15.79 9.98
CA ALA A 118 -1.96 -15.29 11.20
C ALA A 118 -1.98 -13.76 11.31
N LEU A 119 -1.79 -13.05 10.19
CA LEU A 119 -1.84 -11.58 10.17
C LEU A 119 -3.25 -11.03 10.42
N PHE A 120 -4.29 -11.68 9.88
CA PHE A 120 -5.66 -11.23 10.05
C PHE A 120 -6.30 -11.70 11.35
N GLU A 121 -5.77 -12.75 11.97
CA GLU A 121 -6.24 -13.20 13.28
C GLU A 121 -5.99 -12.13 14.35
N GLY A 122 -7.05 -11.73 15.07
CA GLY A 122 -6.96 -10.74 16.15
C GLY A 122 -6.50 -9.36 15.70
N ASN A 123 -6.72 -8.99 14.45
CA ASN A 123 -6.37 -7.68 13.87
C ASN A 123 -4.85 -7.35 13.84
N ARG A 124 -3.96 -8.33 13.92
CA ARG A 124 -2.49 -8.10 13.94
C ARG A 124 -2.00 -7.25 12.77
N TYR A 125 -2.56 -7.46 11.57
CA TYR A 125 -2.22 -6.66 10.39
C TYR A 125 -2.41 -5.16 10.63
N ILE A 126 -3.55 -4.80 11.19
CA ILE A 126 -3.94 -3.42 11.53
C ILE A 126 -3.07 -2.89 12.68
N GLU A 127 -2.82 -3.69 13.72
CA GLU A 127 -2.00 -3.28 14.87
C GLU A 127 -0.55 -2.99 14.47
N ILE A 128 0.05 -3.84 13.61
CA ILE A 128 1.41 -3.63 13.08
C ILE A 128 1.47 -2.32 12.29
N ALA A 129 0.50 -2.10 11.39
CA ALA A 129 0.45 -0.90 10.58
C ALA A 129 0.25 0.37 11.43
N ALA A 130 -0.69 0.35 12.37
CA ALA A 130 -0.93 1.44 13.28
C ALA A 130 0.29 1.76 14.16
N HIS A 131 1.02 0.73 14.61
CA HIS A 131 2.25 0.92 15.38
C HIS A 131 3.31 1.64 14.55
N ALA A 132 3.55 1.18 13.32
CA ALA A 132 4.55 1.77 12.43
C ALA A 132 4.23 3.25 12.12
N ASN A 133 2.95 3.57 11.82
CA ASN A 133 2.53 4.95 11.61
C ASN A 133 2.82 5.81 12.86
N ARG A 134 2.46 5.33 14.06
CA ARG A 134 2.76 6.07 15.29
C ARG A 134 4.25 6.33 15.50
N MET A 135 5.11 5.37 15.14
CA MET A 135 6.57 5.57 15.27
C MET A 135 7.09 6.58 14.25
N ALA A 136 6.60 6.51 13.01
CA ALA A 136 6.93 7.49 11.98
C ALA A 136 6.49 8.90 12.36
N GLN A 137 5.26 9.07 12.89
CA GLN A 137 4.78 10.38 13.35
C GLN A 137 5.63 10.93 14.50
N LYS A 138 6.02 10.12 15.49
CA LYS A 138 6.93 10.57 16.56
C LYS A 138 8.28 11.07 16.01
N LEU A 139 8.82 10.41 15.00
CA LEU A 139 10.07 10.83 14.37
C LEU A 139 9.86 12.12 13.58
N GLN A 140 8.77 12.23 12.82
CA GLN A 140 8.41 13.43 12.08
C GLN A 140 8.26 14.63 13.02
N ASP A 141 7.50 14.49 14.11
CA ASP A 141 7.29 15.54 15.11
C ASP A 141 8.64 16.02 15.73
N ALA A 142 9.53 15.10 16.06
CA ALA A 142 10.84 15.43 16.61
C ALA A 142 11.73 16.18 15.59
N MET A 143 11.70 15.76 14.33
CA MET A 143 12.43 16.44 13.25
C MET A 143 11.85 17.84 12.98
N GLU A 144 10.52 18.00 12.98
CA GLU A 144 9.87 19.29 12.85
C GLU A 144 10.22 20.24 14.01
N ALA A 145 10.20 19.73 15.25
CA ALA A 145 10.62 20.50 16.42
C ALA A 145 12.07 20.95 16.35
N SER A 146 12.91 20.23 15.61
CA SER A 146 14.31 20.60 15.31
C SER A 146 14.45 21.55 14.13
N GLY A 147 13.34 21.98 13.52
CA GLY A 147 13.33 22.92 12.39
C GLY A 147 13.68 22.28 11.03
N LEU A 148 13.67 20.94 10.92
CA LEU A 148 13.94 20.27 9.67
C LEU A 148 12.71 20.30 8.76
N PRO A 149 12.84 20.72 7.49
CA PRO A 149 11.75 20.71 6.54
C PRO A 149 11.50 19.30 5.97
N PHE A 150 10.29 19.10 5.45
CA PHE A 150 9.88 17.87 4.77
C PHE A 150 9.51 18.16 3.33
N LEU A 151 9.85 17.23 2.43
CA LEU A 151 9.40 17.26 1.03
C LEU A 151 7.87 17.22 0.96
N ILE A 152 7.28 16.32 1.75
CA ILE A 152 5.85 16.17 1.93
C ILE A 152 5.58 15.68 3.34
N LYS A 153 4.50 16.15 3.97
CA LYS A 153 4.02 15.63 5.24
C LYS A 153 3.04 14.50 4.98
N THR A 154 3.21 13.41 5.72
CA THR A 154 2.39 12.21 5.60
C THR A 154 1.86 11.78 6.96
N THR A 155 0.81 10.99 6.95
CA THR A 155 0.22 10.36 8.15
C THR A 155 0.46 8.86 8.17
N THR A 156 1.21 8.35 7.18
CA THR A 156 1.63 6.94 7.07
C THR A 156 3.01 6.69 7.69
N ASN A 157 3.54 5.49 7.50
CA ASN A 157 4.86 5.09 7.99
C ASN A 157 6.04 5.64 7.18
N GLN A 158 5.80 6.34 6.06
CA GLN A 158 6.84 6.92 5.23
C GLN A 158 6.96 8.42 5.50
N ILE A 159 8.16 8.88 5.82
CA ILE A 159 8.49 10.30 6.05
C ILE A 159 9.66 10.70 5.15
N PHE A 160 9.63 11.93 4.67
CA PHE A 160 10.62 12.44 3.71
C PHE A 160 11.20 13.77 4.18
N PRO A 161 12.09 13.76 5.21
CA PRO A 161 12.77 14.98 5.65
C PRO A 161 13.79 15.43 4.60
N VAL A 162 13.93 16.74 4.44
CA VAL A 162 14.98 17.33 3.60
C VAL A 162 16.16 17.71 4.51
N LEU A 163 17.25 16.98 4.38
CA LEU A 163 18.42 17.12 5.24
C LEU A 163 19.59 17.77 4.50
N PRO A 164 20.37 18.65 5.15
CA PRO A 164 21.64 19.12 4.61
C PRO A 164 22.62 17.96 4.41
N ASN A 165 23.40 17.98 3.33
CA ASN A 165 24.35 16.89 2.99
C ASN A 165 25.32 16.57 4.14
N LEU A 166 25.83 17.58 4.83
CA LEU A 166 26.74 17.38 5.98
C LEU A 166 26.07 16.63 7.14
N LEU A 167 24.77 16.88 7.37
CA LEU A 167 24.01 16.14 8.37
C LEU A 167 23.77 14.69 7.94
N ILE A 168 23.49 14.46 6.65
CA ILE A 168 23.35 13.11 6.09
C ILE A 168 24.64 12.31 6.29
N GLU A 169 25.80 12.88 5.94
CA GLU A 169 27.11 12.24 6.11
C GLU A 169 27.41 11.89 7.58
N GLU A 170 27.02 12.75 8.50
CA GLU A 170 27.20 12.51 9.93
C GLU A 170 26.28 11.39 10.44
N LEU A 171 25.00 11.45 10.09
CA LEU A 171 24.00 10.45 10.51
C LEU A 171 24.29 9.07 9.94
N GLN A 172 24.83 8.97 8.70
CA GLN A 172 25.16 7.69 8.08
C GLN A 172 26.31 6.94 8.76
N LYS A 173 27.06 7.59 9.65
CA LYS A 173 28.09 6.89 10.48
C LYS A 173 27.47 5.99 11.53
N GLU A 174 26.26 6.29 11.98
CA GLU A 174 25.57 5.56 13.06
C GLU A 174 24.27 4.91 12.63
N TYR A 175 23.60 5.44 11.61
CA TYR A 175 22.28 5.02 11.17
C TYR A 175 22.26 4.63 9.70
N ALA A 176 21.50 3.59 9.36
CA ALA A 176 21.24 3.19 7.98
C ALA A 176 19.87 3.74 7.54
N PHE A 177 19.86 4.59 6.52
CA PHE A 177 18.65 5.10 5.87
C PHE A 177 18.92 5.34 4.39
N GLN A 178 17.85 5.43 3.61
CA GLN A 178 17.93 5.66 2.17
C GLN A 178 17.93 7.17 1.89
N VAL A 179 18.84 7.59 1.02
CA VAL A 179 18.96 8.97 0.54
C VAL A 179 18.47 9.08 -0.89
#